data_c6431e2cfa3e47a5efc3926d73489662
#
_entry.id   c6431e2cfa3e47a5efc3926d73489662
#
_cell.length_a   1.000
_cell.length_b   1.000
_cell.length_c   1.000
_cell.angle_alpha   90.00
_cell.angle_beta   90.00
_cell.angle_gamma   90.00
#
_symmetry.space_group_name_H-M   'P 1'
#
loop_
_entity.id
_entity.type
_entity.pdbx_description
1 polymer ?
#
loop_
_entity_poly.entity_id
_entity_poly.type
_entity_poly.pdbx_seq_one_letter_code
_entity_poly.pdbx_strand_id
1 'polypeptide(L)'
;MIDREKIMEKLKGRGGKIVFILGVVGIILIYLSSFLPKGAEKSEVKKTFTTAEYCTLLESKVSEIVVGITGSKKVSVVITLDTGNQYVYADEGRSTTTAESNDTQQSYTIIKSSDGEENGLLVTEYMPTVRGVAIVCDAVFEDTEESVRAAVMAALDISNKKIYVTKYAH
;
A
#
# COMPACT_ATOMS: atom_id res chain seq x y z
N MET A 1 25.72 55.48 0.64
CA MET A 1 26.20 55.46 2.03
C MET A 1 24.98 55.63 2.90
N ILE A 2 24.46 54.54 3.45
CA ILE A 2 23.20 54.55 4.24
C ILE A 2 23.56 55.06 5.64
N ASP A 3 22.93 56.14 6.03
CA ASP A 3 23.17 56.91 7.25
C ASP A 3 22.81 56.07 8.48
N ARG A 4 23.79 55.41 9.06
CA ARG A 4 23.63 54.49 10.22
C ARG A 4 23.13 55.24 11.48
N GLU A 5 23.33 56.55 11.57
CA GLU A 5 22.90 57.37 12.70
C GLU A 5 21.38 57.59 12.70
N LYS A 6 20.76 57.81 11.55
CA LYS A 6 19.29 57.98 11.43
C LYS A 6 18.51 56.73 11.75
N ILE A 7 19.12 55.54 11.57
CA ILE A 7 18.49 54.27 11.91
C ILE A 7 18.52 54.04 13.42
N MET A 8 19.62 54.47 14.09
CA MET A 8 19.75 54.33 15.54
C MET A 8 18.83 55.27 16.32
N GLU A 9 18.57 56.47 15.81
CA GLU A 9 17.68 57.44 16.44
C GLU A 9 16.20 57.02 16.35
N LYS A 10 15.78 56.38 15.27
CA LYS A 10 14.44 55.82 15.10
C LYS A 10 14.19 54.60 15.97
N LEU A 11 15.21 53.86 16.36
CA LEU A 11 15.14 52.69 17.24
C LEU A 11 15.00 53.06 18.73
N LYS A 12 15.31 54.32 19.13
CA LYS A 12 15.25 54.79 20.53
C LYS A 12 13.85 55.23 20.97
N GLY A 13 12.88 55.33 20.05
CA GLY A 13 11.49 55.65 20.31
C GLY A 13 10.60 54.42 20.56
N ARG A 14 9.32 54.66 20.81
CA ARG A 14 8.28 53.61 21.01
C ARG A 14 8.28 52.53 19.91
N GLY A 15 8.73 52.86 18.67
CA GLY A 15 8.85 51.93 17.55
C GLY A 15 9.99 50.91 17.71
N GLY A 16 11.12 51.30 18.34
CA GLY A 16 12.25 50.38 18.56
C GLY A 16 11.93 49.26 19.51
N LYS A 17 11.10 49.51 20.52
CA LYS A 17 10.63 48.46 21.44
C LYS A 17 9.74 47.43 20.72
N ILE A 18 8.91 47.91 19.77
CA ILE A 18 8.01 47.01 18.98
C ILE A 18 8.85 46.13 18.07
N VAL A 19 9.87 46.68 17.38
CA VAL A 19 10.77 45.91 16.50
C VAL A 19 11.57 44.88 17.30
N PHE A 20 12.04 45.27 18.50
CA PHE A 20 12.76 44.34 19.39
C PHE A 20 11.85 43.19 19.87
N ILE A 21 10.61 43.49 20.28
CA ILE A 21 9.63 42.49 20.70
C ILE A 21 9.28 41.57 19.54
N LEU A 22 9.11 42.10 18.31
CA LEU A 22 8.84 41.28 17.11
C LEU A 22 10.01 40.33 16.80
N GLY A 23 11.25 40.81 16.96
CA GLY A 23 12.45 39.99 16.78
C GLY A 23 12.53 38.84 17.79
N VAL A 24 12.25 39.15 19.07
CA VAL A 24 12.25 38.13 20.14
C VAL A 24 11.12 37.11 19.91
N VAL A 25 9.93 37.52 19.50
CA VAL A 25 8.82 36.65 19.15
C VAL A 25 9.21 35.75 17.95
N GLY A 26 9.87 36.30 16.93
CA GLY A 26 10.36 35.51 15.79
C GLY A 26 11.35 34.42 16.22
N ILE A 27 12.29 34.74 17.10
CA ILE A 27 13.25 33.75 17.65
C ILE A 27 12.53 32.67 18.46
N ILE A 28 11.56 33.04 19.28
CA ILE A 28 10.75 32.12 20.07
C ILE A 28 9.97 31.19 19.13
N LEU A 29 9.39 31.69 18.04
CA LEU A 29 8.67 30.88 17.06
C LEU A 29 9.60 29.89 16.34
N ILE A 30 10.83 30.28 16.03
CA ILE A 30 11.84 29.39 15.44
C ILE A 30 12.21 28.28 16.45
N TYR A 31 12.38 28.64 17.73
CA TYR A 31 12.65 27.68 18.79
C TYR A 31 11.46 26.71 18.99
N LEU A 32 10.22 27.22 19.02
CA LEU A 32 9.03 26.38 19.11
C LEU A 32 8.89 25.47 17.87
N SER A 33 9.22 25.96 16.68
CA SER A 33 9.22 25.17 15.44
C SER A 33 10.20 23.99 15.50
N SER A 34 11.29 24.13 16.26
CA SER A 34 12.26 23.04 16.48
C SER A 34 11.75 21.97 17.44
N PHE A 35 10.76 22.31 18.28
CA PHE A 35 10.07 21.37 19.19
C PHE A 35 8.84 20.72 18.58
N LEU A 36 8.28 21.29 17.50
CA LEU A 36 7.29 20.53 16.75
C LEU A 36 8.02 19.31 16.16
N PRO A 37 7.55 18.09 16.45
CA PRO A 37 8.06 16.95 15.73
C PRO A 37 7.88 17.31 14.26
N LYS A 38 9.00 17.42 13.52
CA LYS A 38 8.94 17.42 12.06
C LYS A 38 8.01 16.28 11.75
N GLY A 39 6.82 16.62 11.23
CA GLY A 39 5.93 15.60 10.71
C GLY A 39 6.84 14.75 9.86
N ALA A 40 7.22 13.58 10.38
CA ALA A 40 7.75 12.57 9.53
C ALA A 40 6.70 12.55 8.42
N GLU A 41 7.08 12.99 7.22
CA GLU A 41 6.44 12.42 6.06
C GLU A 41 6.51 10.94 6.39
N LYS A 42 5.38 10.42 6.89
CA LYS A 42 5.12 9.00 6.79
C LYS A 42 5.26 8.81 5.30
N SER A 43 6.45 8.40 4.87
CA SER A 43 6.54 7.53 3.72
C SER A 43 5.38 6.60 3.98
N GLU A 44 4.31 6.72 3.20
CA GLU A 44 3.30 5.69 3.16
C GLU A 44 4.10 4.46 2.78
N VAL A 45 4.57 3.76 3.80
CA VAL A 45 4.93 2.37 3.67
C VAL A 45 3.63 1.81 3.12
N LYS A 46 3.59 1.67 1.78
CA LYS A 46 2.50 0.96 1.11
C LYS A 46 2.34 -0.28 1.95
N LYS A 47 1.22 -0.37 2.69
CA LYS A 47 0.94 -1.50 3.53
C LYS A 47 0.86 -2.67 2.58
N THR A 48 1.98 -3.33 2.39
CA THR A 48 2.07 -4.58 1.65
C THR A 48 1.28 -5.56 2.47
N PHE A 49 0.11 -5.94 1.99
CA PHE A 49 -0.69 -6.96 2.64
C PHE A 49 0.11 -8.25 2.62
N THR A 50 0.22 -8.88 3.76
CA THR A 50 0.70 -10.26 3.78
C THR A 50 -0.28 -11.12 2.98
N THR A 51 0.21 -12.21 2.40
CA THR A 51 -0.65 -13.18 1.67
C THR A 51 -1.87 -13.62 2.50
N ALA A 52 -1.69 -13.79 3.81
CA ALA A 52 -2.77 -14.17 4.73
C ALA A 52 -3.81 -13.05 4.92
N GLU A 53 -3.37 -11.80 5.11
CA GLU A 53 -4.27 -10.64 5.22
C GLU A 53 -5.06 -10.43 3.93
N TYR A 54 -4.42 -10.60 2.78
CA TYR A 54 -5.07 -10.50 1.48
C TYR A 54 -6.14 -11.58 1.30
N CYS A 55 -5.83 -12.83 1.68
CA CYS A 55 -6.80 -13.94 1.65
C CYS A 55 -8.02 -13.63 2.52
N THR A 56 -7.81 -13.22 3.76
CA THR A 56 -8.89 -12.85 4.70
C THR A 56 -9.76 -11.70 4.16
N LEU A 57 -9.13 -10.70 3.53
CA LEU A 57 -9.85 -9.61 2.90
C LEU A 57 -10.75 -10.08 1.77
N LEU A 58 -10.25 -10.97 0.90
CA LEU A 58 -11.03 -11.54 -0.19
C LEU A 58 -12.19 -12.40 0.33
N GLU A 59 -11.95 -13.24 1.34
CA GLU A 59 -12.98 -14.06 1.98
C GLU A 59 -14.11 -13.22 2.56
N SER A 60 -13.76 -12.10 3.23
CA SER A 60 -14.75 -11.15 3.74
C SER A 60 -15.57 -10.52 2.61
N LYS A 61 -14.92 -10.07 1.54
CA LYS A 61 -15.61 -9.48 0.38
C LYS A 61 -16.55 -10.46 -0.34
N VAL A 62 -16.09 -11.67 -0.54
CA VAL A 62 -16.93 -12.73 -1.13
C VAL A 62 -18.09 -13.07 -0.21
N SER A 63 -17.87 -13.14 1.10
CA SER A 63 -18.95 -13.37 2.07
C SER A 63 -20.01 -12.28 2.01
N GLU A 64 -19.62 -11.00 1.91
CA GLU A 64 -20.56 -9.86 1.74
C GLU A 64 -21.41 -10.03 0.46
N ILE A 65 -20.79 -10.41 -0.66
CA ILE A 65 -21.48 -10.67 -1.93
C ILE A 65 -22.50 -11.80 -1.76
N VAL A 66 -22.09 -12.91 -1.16
CA VAL A 66 -22.95 -14.08 -0.95
C VAL A 66 -24.14 -13.74 -0.07
N VAL A 67 -23.92 -13.03 1.04
CA VAL A 67 -24.98 -12.54 1.93
C VAL A 67 -25.95 -11.63 1.17
N GLY A 68 -25.43 -10.73 0.35
CA GLY A 68 -26.23 -9.80 -0.45
C GLY A 68 -27.15 -10.52 -1.48
N ILE A 69 -26.69 -11.61 -2.07
CA ILE A 69 -27.45 -12.36 -3.08
C ILE A 69 -28.44 -13.33 -2.42
N THR A 70 -28.00 -14.06 -1.40
CA THR A 70 -28.78 -15.17 -0.81
C THR A 70 -29.63 -14.76 0.37
N GLY A 71 -29.33 -13.63 1.01
CA GLY A 71 -29.91 -13.26 2.31
C GLY A 71 -29.50 -14.19 3.46
N SER A 72 -28.50 -15.03 3.23
CA SER A 72 -28.01 -16.05 4.17
C SER A 72 -27.49 -15.41 5.46
N LYS A 73 -27.87 -15.93 6.62
CA LYS A 73 -27.34 -15.47 7.92
C LYS A 73 -26.04 -16.17 8.30
N LYS A 74 -25.76 -17.29 7.67
CA LYS A 74 -24.58 -18.11 7.94
C LYS A 74 -23.89 -18.41 6.63
N VAL A 75 -22.72 -17.84 6.46
CA VAL A 75 -21.87 -17.99 5.27
C VAL A 75 -20.45 -18.33 5.73
N SER A 76 -19.85 -19.31 5.12
CA SER A 76 -18.43 -19.64 5.26
C SER A 76 -17.80 -19.64 3.89
N VAL A 77 -16.73 -18.88 3.74
CA VAL A 77 -15.96 -18.78 2.50
C VAL A 77 -14.53 -19.19 2.80
N VAL A 78 -13.97 -20.01 1.93
CA VAL A 78 -12.55 -20.37 1.96
C VAL A 78 -11.98 -20.11 0.58
N ILE A 79 -10.92 -19.31 0.55
CA ILE A 79 -10.21 -18.98 -0.69
C ILE A 79 -8.83 -19.61 -0.65
N THR A 80 -8.47 -20.28 -1.72
CA THR A 80 -7.12 -20.82 -1.91
C THR A 80 -6.40 -20.00 -2.96
N LEU A 81 -5.20 -19.56 -2.64
CA LEU A 81 -4.33 -18.79 -3.54
C LEU A 81 -3.37 -19.74 -4.28
N ASP A 82 -3.03 -19.39 -5.50
CA ASP A 82 -2.12 -20.16 -6.35
C ASP A 82 -0.66 -19.83 -6.06
N THR A 83 -0.39 -18.54 -5.81
CA THR A 83 0.94 -18.02 -5.50
C THR A 83 0.88 -17.07 -4.31
N GLY A 84 2.02 -16.83 -3.67
CA GLY A 84 2.20 -15.68 -2.76
C GLY A 84 2.44 -14.39 -3.54
N ASN A 85 2.75 -13.32 -2.80
CA ASN A 85 3.17 -12.06 -3.40
C ASN A 85 4.43 -12.31 -4.24
N GLN A 86 4.45 -11.78 -5.46
CA GLN A 86 5.61 -11.84 -6.36
C GLN A 86 6.21 -10.46 -6.50
N TYR A 87 7.51 -10.37 -6.31
CA TYR A 87 8.26 -9.13 -6.38
C TYR A 87 9.14 -9.12 -7.60
N VAL A 88 9.04 -8.07 -8.41
CA VAL A 88 9.93 -7.85 -9.55
C VAL A 88 10.90 -6.73 -9.19
N TYR A 89 12.16 -7.05 -9.19
CA TYR A 89 13.23 -6.10 -8.95
C TYR A 89 13.84 -5.63 -10.28
N ALA A 90 14.34 -4.39 -10.30
CA ALA A 90 15.07 -3.89 -11.47
C ALA A 90 16.35 -4.70 -11.64
N ASP A 91 16.55 -5.18 -12.85
CA ASP A 91 17.78 -5.84 -13.27
C ASP A 91 18.50 -5.02 -14.35
N GLU A 92 19.81 -4.96 -14.26
CA GLU A 92 20.69 -4.49 -15.34
C GLU A 92 21.19 -5.73 -16.10
N GLY A 93 20.30 -6.32 -16.90
CA GLY A 93 20.66 -7.46 -17.74
C GLY A 93 21.62 -7.04 -18.86
N ARG A 94 22.86 -7.48 -18.81
CA ARG A 94 23.79 -7.40 -19.93
C ARG A 94 23.81 -8.77 -20.62
N SER A 95 23.15 -8.87 -21.77
CA SER A 95 23.27 -10.03 -22.64
C SER A 95 24.33 -9.74 -23.72
N THR A 96 25.41 -10.50 -23.69
CA THR A 96 26.42 -10.45 -24.78
C THR A 96 26.34 -11.77 -25.52
N THR A 97 25.76 -11.74 -26.70
CA THR A 97 25.71 -12.90 -27.61
C THR A 97 26.89 -12.84 -28.56
N THR A 98 27.83 -13.75 -28.38
CA THR A 98 28.90 -14.03 -29.36
C THR A 98 28.60 -15.35 -30.06
N ALA A 99 29.14 -15.56 -31.25
CA ALA A 99 28.88 -16.75 -32.08
C ALA A 99 29.25 -18.10 -31.40
N GLU A 100 29.96 -18.07 -30.28
CA GLU A 100 30.47 -19.26 -29.57
C GLU A 100 29.99 -19.40 -28.12
N SER A 101 29.38 -18.38 -27.52
CA SER A 101 28.84 -18.48 -26.15
C SER A 101 27.72 -17.49 -25.88
N ASN A 102 26.67 -17.95 -25.17
CA ASN A 102 25.65 -17.11 -24.57
C ASN A 102 26.00 -16.93 -23.10
N ASP A 103 26.54 -15.77 -22.76
CA ASP A 103 26.81 -15.40 -21.39
C ASP A 103 25.73 -14.39 -20.93
N THR A 104 24.87 -14.82 -20.03
CA THR A 104 23.78 -13.98 -19.47
C THR A 104 24.16 -13.63 -18.05
N GLN A 105 24.66 -12.44 -17.84
CA GLN A 105 24.95 -11.90 -16.50
C GLN A 105 23.76 -11.08 -16.04
N GLN A 106 23.01 -11.57 -15.06
CA GLN A 106 21.94 -10.83 -14.39
C GLN A 106 22.54 -10.14 -13.16
N SER A 107 22.43 -8.82 -13.12
CA SER A 107 22.82 -8.00 -11.98
C SER A 107 21.60 -7.20 -11.53
N TYR A 108 21.25 -7.29 -10.25
CA TYR A 108 20.15 -6.51 -9.69
C TYR A 108 20.64 -5.10 -9.34
N THR A 109 19.82 -4.09 -9.65
CA THR A 109 20.09 -2.72 -9.23
C THR A 109 19.86 -2.61 -7.72
N ILE A 110 20.95 -2.38 -6.99
CA ILE A 110 20.92 -2.22 -5.53
C ILE A 110 20.84 -0.73 -5.18
N ILE A 111 19.90 -0.37 -4.33
CA ILE A 111 19.79 0.97 -3.74
C ILE A 111 20.18 0.91 -2.26
N LYS A 112 20.94 1.94 -1.84
CA LYS A 112 21.26 2.12 -0.42
C LYS A 112 20.20 2.99 0.24
N SER A 113 19.60 2.47 1.27
CA SER A 113 18.66 3.20 2.10
C SER A 113 19.40 4.17 3.03
N SER A 114 18.68 5.15 3.60
CA SER A 114 19.26 6.15 4.51
C SER A 114 19.84 5.55 5.81
N ASP A 115 19.43 4.35 6.16
CA ASP A 115 19.92 3.55 7.30
C ASP A 115 21.13 2.66 6.97
N GLY A 116 21.59 2.68 5.72
CA GLY A 116 22.74 1.93 5.23
C GLY A 116 22.41 0.52 4.75
N GLU A 117 21.16 0.10 4.78
CA GLU A 117 20.75 -1.19 4.22
C GLU A 117 20.78 -1.17 2.68
N GLU A 118 21.26 -2.26 2.09
CA GLU A 118 21.29 -2.47 0.65
C GLU A 118 20.08 -3.32 0.26
N ASN A 119 19.18 -2.72 -0.52
CA ASN A 119 17.98 -3.38 -1.00
C ASN A 119 17.89 -3.34 -2.53
N GLY A 120 17.37 -4.41 -3.13
CA GLY A 120 17.05 -4.41 -4.56
C GLY A 120 15.97 -3.37 -4.86
N LEU A 121 16.11 -2.67 -5.98
CA LEU A 121 15.10 -1.72 -6.44
C LEU A 121 13.83 -2.47 -6.85
N LEU A 122 12.80 -2.45 -5.99
CA LEU A 122 11.51 -3.04 -6.30
C LEU A 122 10.77 -2.20 -7.35
N VAL A 123 10.48 -2.81 -8.50
CA VAL A 123 9.77 -2.17 -9.62
C VAL A 123 8.29 -2.44 -9.56
N THR A 124 7.91 -3.70 -9.31
CA THR A 124 6.51 -4.13 -9.34
C THR A 124 6.27 -5.22 -8.30
N GLU A 125 5.13 -5.13 -7.65
CA GLU A 125 4.59 -6.18 -6.80
C GLU A 125 3.31 -6.73 -7.43
N TYR A 126 3.27 -8.03 -7.65
CA TYR A 126 2.06 -8.72 -8.09
C TYR A 126 1.36 -9.36 -6.89
N MET A 127 0.07 -9.06 -6.78
CA MET A 127 -0.76 -9.69 -5.75
C MET A 127 -1.01 -11.16 -6.08
N PRO A 128 -1.26 -12.00 -5.06
CA PRO A 128 -1.56 -13.42 -5.27
C PRO A 128 -2.78 -13.64 -6.15
N THR A 129 -2.74 -14.65 -7.00
CA THR A 129 -3.88 -15.06 -7.82
C THR A 129 -4.72 -16.11 -7.09
N VAL A 130 -6.05 -16.03 -7.27
CA VAL A 130 -6.97 -17.00 -6.65
C VAL A 130 -6.96 -18.31 -7.43
N ARG A 131 -6.70 -19.41 -6.72
CA ARG A 131 -6.75 -20.78 -7.27
C ARG A 131 -8.15 -21.35 -7.28
N GLY A 132 -8.91 -21.13 -6.21
CA GLY A 132 -10.26 -21.64 -6.07
C GLY A 132 -10.98 -21.09 -4.85
N VAL A 133 -12.30 -21.22 -4.85
CA VAL A 133 -13.19 -20.72 -3.81
C VAL A 133 -14.20 -21.79 -3.43
N ALA A 134 -14.35 -22.06 -2.14
CA ALA A 134 -15.41 -22.88 -1.60
C ALA A 134 -16.34 -22.02 -0.73
N ILE A 135 -17.63 -22.10 -0.99
CA ILE A 135 -18.68 -21.32 -0.32
C ILE A 135 -19.71 -22.28 0.25
N VAL A 136 -19.98 -22.14 1.55
CA VAL A 136 -21.03 -22.88 2.25
C VAL A 136 -21.96 -21.87 2.89
N CYS A 137 -23.25 -21.93 2.58
CA CYS A 137 -24.25 -21.06 3.18
C CYS A 137 -25.58 -21.78 3.46
N ASP A 138 -26.41 -21.22 4.32
CA ASP A 138 -27.64 -21.85 4.77
C ASP A 138 -28.83 -21.65 3.82
N ALA A 139 -28.76 -20.64 2.97
CA ALA A 139 -29.82 -20.27 2.03
C ALA A 139 -29.34 -20.35 0.57
N VAL A 140 -29.00 -21.54 0.09
CA VAL A 140 -28.68 -21.78 -1.34
C VAL A 140 -29.89 -22.45 -1.99
N PHE A 141 -30.40 -21.81 -3.03
CA PHE A 141 -31.37 -22.32 -3.95
C PHE A 141 -30.72 -22.39 -5.34
N GLU A 142 -31.29 -23.15 -6.26
CA GLU A 142 -30.69 -23.34 -7.60
C GLU A 142 -30.46 -22.02 -8.33
N ASP A 143 -31.44 -21.11 -8.29
CA ASP A 143 -31.35 -19.76 -8.91
C ASP A 143 -30.29 -18.86 -8.23
N THR A 144 -30.14 -18.97 -6.90
CA THR A 144 -29.17 -18.15 -6.16
C THR A 144 -27.75 -18.72 -6.26
N GLU A 145 -27.61 -20.02 -6.44
CA GLU A 145 -26.29 -20.66 -6.65
C GLU A 145 -25.62 -20.12 -7.91
N GLU A 146 -26.36 -20.07 -9.03
CA GLU A 146 -25.84 -19.55 -10.29
C GLU A 146 -25.47 -18.06 -10.17
N SER A 147 -26.31 -17.27 -9.51
CA SER A 147 -26.06 -15.84 -9.27
C SER A 147 -24.83 -15.61 -8.41
N VAL A 148 -24.66 -16.37 -7.34
CA VAL A 148 -23.45 -16.34 -6.48
C VAL A 148 -22.22 -16.70 -7.29
N ARG A 149 -22.29 -17.76 -8.05
CA ARG A 149 -21.17 -18.23 -8.88
C ARG A 149 -20.77 -17.20 -9.92
N ALA A 150 -21.73 -16.59 -10.62
CA ALA A 150 -21.49 -15.54 -11.60
C ALA A 150 -20.86 -14.28 -10.96
N ALA A 151 -21.36 -13.86 -9.80
CA ALA A 151 -20.83 -12.71 -9.09
C ALA A 151 -19.38 -12.94 -8.60
N VAL A 152 -19.10 -14.13 -8.06
CA VAL A 152 -17.75 -14.50 -7.58
C VAL A 152 -16.77 -14.64 -8.76
N MET A 153 -17.21 -15.20 -9.89
CA MET A 153 -16.41 -15.24 -11.12
C MET A 153 -15.99 -13.84 -11.57
N ALA A 154 -16.94 -12.91 -11.61
CA ALA A 154 -16.68 -11.53 -12.02
C ALA A 154 -15.80 -10.76 -11.01
N ALA A 155 -15.99 -11.02 -9.71
CA ALA A 155 -15.25 -10.32 -8.66
C ALA A 155 -13.78 -10.79 -8.53
N LEU A 156 -13.51 -12.05 -8.81
CA LEU A 156 -12.19 -12.67 -8.59
C LEU A 156 -11.46 -13.03 -9.89
N ASP A 157 -12.07 -12.79 -11.03
CA ASP A 157 -11.54 -13.16 -12.37
C ASP A 157 -11.12 -14.65 -12.46
N ILE A 158 -11.97 -15.53 -11.95
CA ILE A 158 -11.73 -16.98 -11.97
C ILE A 158 -12.81 -17.73 -12.76
N SER A 159 -12.45 -18.90 -13.29
CA SER A 159 -13.40 -19.71 -14.04
C SER A 159 -14.43 -20.41 -13.13
N ASN A 160 -15.61 -20.69 -13.67
CA ASN A 160 -16.68 -21.40 -12.99
C ASN A 160 -16.23 -22.73 -12.34
N LYS A 161 -15.32 -23.46 -12.98
CA LYS A 161 -14.78 -24.75 -12.50
C LYS A 161 -14.00 -24.64 -11.18
N LYS A 162 -13.59 -23.42 -10.81
CA LYS A 162 -12.82 -23.11 -9.60
C LYS A 162 -13.69 -22.67 -8.44
N ILE A 163 -15.02 -22.62 -8.61
CA ILE A 163 -15.97 -22.17 -7.60
C ILE A 163 -16.87 -23.33 -7.22
N TYR A 164 -16.88 -23.65 -5.94
CA TYR A 164 -17.79 -24.62 -5.37
C TYR A 164 -18.73 -23.95 -4.38
N VAL A 165 -20.03 -24.06 -4.62
CA VAL A 165 -21.07 -23.51 -3.75
C VAL A 165 -21.93 -24.66 -3.25
N THR A 166 -22.19 -24.72 -1.95
CA THR A 166 -23.02 -25.75 -1.36
C THR A 166 -23.77 -25.25 -0.13
N LYS A 167 -24.78 -26.01 0.28
CA LYS A 167 -25.55 -25.77 1.50
C LYS A 167 -24.92 -26.44 2.70
N TYR A 168 -25.07 -25.84 3.89
CA TYR A 168 -24.75 -26.57 5.13
C TYR A 168 -25.53 -27.86 5.24
N ALA A 169 -24.86 -28.94 5.60
CA ALA A 169 -25.54 -30.15 6.04
C ALA A 169 -26.28 -29.91 7.35
N HIS A 170 -27.51 -30.34 7.40
CA HIS A 170 -28.33 -30.31 8.63
C HIS A 170 -28.10 -31.57 9.43
#